data_eae97eee506eb929c77aa33836a8ed7a
#
_entry.id   eae97eee506eb929c77aa33836a8ed7a
#
_cell.length_a   1.000
_cell.length_b   1.000
_cell.length_c   1.000
_cell.angle_alpha   90.00
_cell.angle_beta   90.00
_cell.angle_gamma   90.00
#
_symmetry.space_group_name_H-M   'P 1'
#
loop_
_entity.id
_entity.type
_entity.pdbx_description
1 polymer ?
#
loop_
_entity_poly.entity_id
_entity_poly.type
_entity_poly.pdbx_seq_one_letter_code
_entity_poly.pdbx_strand_id
1 'polypeptide(L)' 'MTCKSCGSDTLGKFTGELALHFLGLKDLQKPIVWVYPEVWVCLKCGHAEFAVPESELRVLAKGQSAG' A
#
# COMPACT_ATOMS: atom_id res chain seq x y z
N MET A 1 0.31 11.78 -17.05
CA MET A 1 0.97 10.85 -16.12
C MET A 1 1.25 9.54 -16.84
N THR A 2 2.47 9.05 -16.76
CA THR A 2 2.87 7.84 -17.48
C THR A 2 3.28 6.75 -16.51
N CYS A 3 3.12 5.50 -16.95
CA CYS A 3 3.56 4.34 -16.19
C CYS A 3 5.08 4.30 -16.12
N LYS A 4 5.63 4.14 -14.93
CA LYS A 4 7.09 4.09 -14.74
C LYS A 4 7.70 2.79 -15.22
N SER A 5 6.89 1.76 -15.40
CA SER A 5 7.36 0.45 -15.82
C SER A 5 7.41 0.31 -17.35
N CYS A 6 6.34 0.69 -18.05
CA CYS A 6 6.26 0.49 -19.49
C CYS A 6 6.15 1.77 -20.30
N GLY A 7 6.00 2.93 -19.66
CA GLY A 7 5.91 4.22 -20.33
C GLY A 7 4.56 4.53 -20.95
N SER A 8 3.58 3.66 -20.77
CA SER A 8 2.23 3.91 -21.29
C SER A 8 1.53 4.99 -20.47
N ASP A 9 0.63 5.73 -21.11
CA ASP A 9 -0.22 6.70 -20.41
C ASP A 9 -1.61 6.15 -20.06
N THR A 10 -1.79 4.84 -20.18
CA THR A 10 -3.06 4.17 -19.93
C THR A 10 -3.22 3.84 -18.45
N LEU A 11 -3.25 4.86 -17.61
CA LEU A 11 -3.38 4.68 -16.17
C LEU A 11 -4.84 4.85 -15.73
N GLY A 12 -5.31 3.92 -14.91
CA GLY A 12 -6.60 4.02 -14.26
C GLY A 12 -6.43 4.26 -12.77
N LYS A 13 -7.33 5.06 -12.19
CA LYS A 13 -7.34 5.35 -10.77
C LYS A 13 -8.45 4.54 -10.11
N PHE A 14 -8.07 3.79 -9.09
CA PHE A 14 -9.00 2.91 -8.40
C PHE A 14 -8.85 3.08 -6.89
N THR A 15 -9.86 2.68 -6.13
CA THR A 15 -9.72 2.59 -4.68
C THR A 15 -9.39 1.15 -4.33
N GLY A 16 -8.46 0.98 -3.40
CA GLY A 16 -8.04 -0.35 -2.98
C GLY A 16 -8.20 -0.54 -1.48
N GLU A 17 -8.07 -1.78 -1.06
CA GLU A 17 -8.03 -2.14 0.35
C GLU A 17 -6.80 -3.00 0.56
N LEU A 18 -6.00 -2.65 1.56
CA LEU A 18 -4.80 -3.42 1.90
C LEU A 18 -4.82 -3.76 3.37
N ALA A 19 -4.52 -5.02 3.65
CA ALA A 19 -4.29 -5.49 5.01
C ALA A 19 -2.79 -5.62 5.18
N LEU A 20 -2.21 -4.77 6.02
CA LEU A 20 -0.77 -4.78 6.24
C LEU A 20 -0.45 -5.53 7.52
N HIS A 21 0.45 -6.50 7.40
CA HIS A 21 0.87 -7.36 8.49
C HIS A 21 2.29 -7.01 8.91
N PHE A 22 2.55 -7.09 10.20
CA PHE A 22 3.91 -6.89 10.70
C PHE A 22 4.71 -8.18 10.52
N LEU A 23 5.68 -8.16 9.62
CA LEU A 23 6.48 -9.33 9.30
C LEU A 23 7.44 -9.68 10.42
N GLY A 24 7.70 -10.98 10.58
CA GLY A 24 8.67 -11.46 11.55
C GLY A 24 8.17 -11.50 12.99
N LEU A 25 6.91 -11.16 13.22
CA LEU A 25 6.33 -11.20 14.54
C LEU A 25 5.76 -12.57 14.84
N LYS A 26 6.12 -13.10 15.99
CA LYS A 26 5.56 -14.34 16.49
C LYS A 26 4.25 -14.09 17.25
N ASP A 27 4.04 -12.86 17.65
CA ASP A 27 2.87 -12.47 18.41
C ASP A 27 1.72 -12.16 17.46
N LEU A 28 0.73 -13.04 17.44
CA LEU A 28 -0.44 -12.89 16.58
C LEU A 28 -1.46 -11.90 17.13
N GLN A 29 -1.17 -11.28 18.27
CA GLN A 29 -2.09 -10.32 18.88
C GLN A 29 -1.98 -8.93 18.29
N LYS A 30 -0.94 -8.64 17.51
CA LYS A 30 -0.85 -7.33 16.86
C LYS A 30 -1.90 -7.23 15.77
N PRO A 31 -2.67 -6.13 15.75
CA PRO A 31 -3.74 -6.00 14.77
C PRO A 31 -3.21 -5.80 13.37
N ILE A 32 -4.00 -6.24 12.41
CA ILE A 32 -3.75 -5.95 11.00
C ILE A 32 -4.08 -4.48 10.77
N VAL A 33 -3.22 -3.77 10.06
CA VAL A 33 -3.48 -2.37 9.70
C VAL A 33 -4.15 -2.34 8.34
N TRP A 34 -5.38 -1.86 8.31
CA TRP A 34 -6.13 -1.72 7.08
C TRP A 34 -5.94 -0.32 6.51
N VAL A 35 -5.60 -0.24 5.23
CA VAL A 35 -5.46 1.04 4.54
C VAL A 35 -6.31 1.03 3.28
N TYR A 36 -6.81 2.20 2.91
CA TYR A 36 -7.71 2.36 1.76
C TYR A 36 -7.14 3.40 0.81
N PRO A 37 -6.02 3.10 0.13
CA PRO A 37 -5.38 4.08 -0.72
C PRO A 37 -6.04 4.19 -2.07
N GLU A 38 -5.80 5.32 -2.74
CA GLU A 38 -6.06 5.42 -4.16
C GLU A 38 -4.92 4.74 -4.89
N VAL A 39 -5.25 3.84 -5.82
CA VAL A 39 -4.27 3.04 -6.53
C VAL A 39 -4.28 3.42 -8.00
N TRP A 40 -3.11 3.76 -8.53
CA TRP A 40 -2.94 4.00 -9.96
C TRP A 40 -2.45 2.71 -10.60
N VAL A 41 -3.21 2.18 -11.54
CA VAL A 41 -2.89 0.91 -12.20
C VAL A 41 -2.69 1.16 -13.69
N CYS A 42 -1.57 0.70 -14.21
CA CYS A 42 -1.35 0.71 -15.65
C CYS A 42 -2.19 -0.42 -16.26
N LEU A 43 -3.16 -0.06 -17.09
CA LEU A 43 -4.06 -1.03 -17.68
C LEU A 43 -3.39 -1.83 -18.79
N LYS A 44 -2.16 -1.47 -19.16
CA LYS A 44 -1.41 -2.17 -20.19
C LYS A 44 -0.47 -3.22 -19.63
N CYS A 45 0.32 -2.89 -18.60
CA CYS A 45 1.29 -3.82 -18.05
C CYS A 45 0.96 -4.32 -16.63
N GLY A 46 -0.01 -3.71 -15.97
CA GLY A 46 -0.42 -4.12 -14.63
C GLY A 46 0.39 -3.51 -13.50
N HIS A 47 1.35 -2.65 -13.79
CA HIS A 47 2.09 -1.96 -12.73
C HIS A 47 1.15 -1.08 -11.92
N ALA A 48 1.25 -1.15 -10.60
CA ALA A 48 0.39 -0.38 -9.72
C ALA A 48 1.22 0.43 -8.72
N GLU A 49 0.74 1.62 -8.39
CA GLU A 49 1.39 2.50 -7.43
C GLU A 49 0.35 3.08 -6.49
N PHE A 50 0.73 3.23 -5.25
CA PHE A 50 -0.11 3.90 -4.26
C PHE A 50 0.77 4.40 -3.12
N ALA A 51 0.19 5.28 -2.29
CA ALA A 51 0.86 5.79 -1.11
C ALA A 51 -0.02 5.52 0.10
N VAL A 52 0.60 5.10 1.20
CA VAL A 52 -0.11 4.87 2.45
C VAL A 52 -0.39 6.22 3.11
N PRO A 53 -1.63 6.48 3.56
CA PRO A 53 -1.95 7.75 4.24
C PRO A 53 -1.08 7.96 5.48
N GLU A 54 -0.78 9.22 5.77
CA GLU A 54 0.09 9.56 6.90
C GLU A 54 -0.42 9.05 8.23
N SER A 55 -1.73 9.06 8.42
CA SER A 55 -2.33 8.56 9.66
C SER A 55 -1.98 7.09 9.91
N GLU A 56 -1.94 6.29 8.85
CA GLU A 56 -1.60 4.87 8.94
C GLU A 56 -0.09 4.67 9.03
N LEU A 57 0.69 5.58 8.45
CA LEU A 57 2.15 5.50 8.57
C LEU A 57 2.58 5.58 10.02
N ARG A 58 1.93 6.41 10.81
CA ARG A 58 2.24 6.54 12.23
C ARG A 58 1.99 5.24 12.98
N VAL A 59 0.88 4.57 12.67
CA VAL A 59 0.53 3.30 13.28
C VAL A 59 1.56 2.23 12.91
N LEU A 60 1.93 2.17 11.64
CA LEU A 60 2.90 1.20 11.15
C LEU A 60 4.28 1.41 11.75
N ALA A 61 4.74 2.65 11.80
CA ALA A 61 6.04 2.97 12.36
C ALA A 61 6.10 2.65 13.85
N LYS A 62 5.02 2.95 14.57
CA LYS A 62 4.93 2.67 16.00
C LYS A 62 4.94 1.17 16.27
N GLY A 63 4.25 0.39 15.45
CA GLY A 63 4.25 -1.06 15.57
C GLY A 63 5.62 -1.68 15.33
N GLN A 64 6.36 -1.14 14.35
CA GLN A 64 7.70 -1.61 14.06
C GLN A 64 8.69 -1.28 15.18
N SER A 65 8.59 -0.08 15.75
CA SER A 65 9.51 0.33 16.79
C SER A 65 9.22 -0.34 18.13
N ALA A 66 8.02 -0.83 18.34
CA ALA A 66 7.64 -1.54 19.56
C ALA A 66 8.06 -3.02 19.53
N GLY A 67 8.43 -3.52 18.35
CA GLY A 67 8.80 -4.93 18.18
C GLY A 67 10.24 -5.25 18.54
#